data_5d5b619da3ade9e47360103b64e68e30
#
_entry.id   5d5b619da3ade9e47360103b64e68e30
#
_cell.length_a   1.000
_cell.length_b   1.000
_cell.length_c   1.000
_cell.angle_alpha   90.00
_cell.angle_beta   90.00
_cell.angle_gamma   90.00
#
_symmetry.space_group_name_H-M   'P 1'
#
loop_
_entity.id
_entity.type
_entity.pdbx_description
1 polymer ?
#
loop_
_entity_poly.entity_id
_entity_poly.type
_entity_poly.pdbx_seq_one_letter_code
_entity_poly.pdbx_strand_id
1 'polypeptide(L)'
;MSKARILLADDHTLVVEAFKKLLEPEFEVVGTVGDGRALLRLAPELQPDVVLVDLNMPLLNGLDASEQLKQLMPKVKIIVLTMNEDAEIAAETLQKWASGYLLKKSAGSELVKAVRDVLVGLKYVTPAMKTELEEMASREPRSEATRVLTARQREVLQLLVEGHTMKEAAAILHVTARTVAFHKYRIMRDFGLENNSELLRFAMKQKVVNQN
;
A
#
# COMPACT_ATOMS: atom_id res chain seq x y z
N MET A 1 -31.71 1.79 2.64
CA MET A 1 -30.47 1.98 1.84
C MET A 1 -29.51 0.85 2.20
N SER A 2 -28.85 0.22 1.22
CA SER A 2 -27.80 -0.76 1.53
C SER A 2 -26.62 -0.09 2.22
N LYS A 3 -26.01 -0.79 3.18
CA LYS A 3 -24.76 -0.30 3.81
C LYS A 3 -23.64 -0.25 2.77
N ALA A 4 -22.74 0.73 2.88
CA ALA A 4 -21.54 0.79 2.05
C ALA A 4 -20.63 -0.42 2.36
N ARG A 5 -20.01 -0.97 1.33
CA ARG A 5 -19.24 -2.22 1.34
C ARG A 5 -17.75 -1.92 1.54
N ILE A 6 -17.18 -2.49 2.59
CA ILE A 6 -15.78 -2.25 2.99
C ILE A 6 -14.98 -3.53 2.86
N LEU A 7 -13.82 -3.48 2.21
CA LEU A 7 -12.82 -4.55 2.19
C LEU A 7 -11.61 -4.10 3.02
N LEU A 8 -11.16 -4.95 3.95
CA LEU A 8 -9.99 -4.71 4.80
C LEU A 8 -8.79 -5.50 4.25
N ALA A 9 -7.67 -4.84 4.09
CA ALA A 9 -6.41 -5.44 3.67
C ALA A 9 -5.31 -5.10 4.67
N ASP A 10 -4.98 -6.05 5.55
CA ASP A 10 -3.99 -5.92 6.62
C ASP A 10 -3.60 -7.34 7.10
N ASP A 11 -2.33 -7.62 7.28
CA ASP A 11 -1.82 -8.92 7.73
C ASP A 11 -1.88 -9.10 9.25
N HIS A 12 -2.20 -8.03 10.00
CA HIS A 12 -2.33 -8.05 11.44
C HIS A 12 -3.75 -8.42 11.88
N THR A 13 -4.00 -9.69 12.18
CA THR A 13 -5.33 -10.22 12.52
C THR A 13 -6.05 -9.43 13.63
N LEU A 14 -5.33 -9.02 14.70
CA LEU A 14 -5.93 -8.26 15.80
C LEU A 14 -6.40 -6.86 15.36
N VAL A 15 -5.67 -6.22 14.46
CA VAL A 15 -6.03 -4.92 13.88
C VAL A 15 -7.29 -5.06 13.01
N VAL A 16 -7.32 -6.09 12.16
CA VAL A 16 -8.47 -6.41 11.31
C VAL A 16 -9.73 -6.62 12.14
N GLU A 17 -9.67 -7.44 13.20
CA GLU A 17 -10.81 -7.70 14.08
C GLU A 17 -11.28 -6.44 14.84
N ALA A 18 -10.34 -5.59 15.26
CA ALA A 18 -10.70 -4.32 15.89
C ALA A 18 -11.42 -3.39 14.91
N PHE A 19 -10.91 -3.25 13.67
CA PHE A 19 -11.50 -2.40 12.65
C PHE A 19 -12.87 -2.92 12.18
N LYS A 20 -13.03 -4.24 12.05
CA LYS A 20 -14.34 -4.84 11.80
C LYS A 20 -15.38 -4.39 12.82
N LYS A 21 -15.07 -4.54 14.10
CA LYS A 21 -15.99 -4.14 15.18
C LYS A 21 -16.35 -2.65 15.15
N LEU A 22 -15.42 -1.79 14.73
CA LEU A 22 -15.67 -0.34 14.61
C LEU A 22 -16.55 -0.01 13.39
N LEU A 23 -16.44 -0.78 12.30
CA LEU A 23 -17.12 -0.50 11.04
C LEU A 23 -18.50 -1.14 10.93
N GLU A 24 -18.68 -2.37 11.42
CA GLU A 24 -19.92 -3.16 11.27
C GLU A 24 -21.22 -2.47 11.75
N PRO A 25 -21.21 -1.57 12.77
CA PRO A 25 -22.43 -0.84 13.13
C PRO A 25 -23.00 -0.02 11.95
N GLU A 26 -22.16 0.56 11.10
CA GLU A 26 -22.58 1.47 10.02
C GLU A 26 -22.38 0.93 8.61
N PHE A 27 -21.38 0.06 8.42
CA PHE A 27 -20.95 -0.43 7.13
C PHE A 27 -21.05 -1.96 7.06
N GLU A 28 -20.94 -2.50 5.85
CA GLU A 28 -20.84 -3.93 5.60
C GLU A 28 -19.37 -4.29 5.31
N VAL A 29 -18.71 -5.02 6.20
CA VAL A 29 -17.37 -5.55 5.92
C VAL A 29 -17.53 -6.81 5.07
N VAL A 30 -17.26 -6.67 3.77
CA VAL A 30 -17.49 -7.74 2.77
C VAL A 30 -16.36 -8.75 2.68
N GLY A 31 -15.21 -8.46 3.29
CA GLY A 31 -14.09 -9.38 3.34
C GLY A 31 -12.86 -8.81 4.03
N THR A 32 -11.91 -9.69 4.30
CA THR A 32 -10.59 -9.35 4.85
C THR A 32 -9.52 -10.13 4.09
N VAL A 33 -8.38 -9.51 3.83
CA VAL A 33 -7.23 -10.11 3.17
C VAL A 33 -5.94 -9.72 3.87
N GLY A 34 -4.94 -10.59 3.89
CA GLY A 34 -3.66 -10.35 4.57
C GLY A 34 -2.50 -10.04 3.63
N ASP A 35 -2.74 -9.91 2.33
CA ASP A 35 -1.69 -9.58 1.36
C ASP A 35 -2.24 -8.85 0.13
N GLY A 36 -1.36 -8.12 -0.57
CA GLY A 36 -1.76 -7.33 -1.72
C GLY A 36 -2.19 -8.16 -2.94
N ARG A 37 -1.75 -9.41 -3.07
CA ARG A 37 -2.18 -10.27 -4.18
C ARG A 37 -3.59 -10.80 -3.95
N ALA A 38 -3.91 -11.17 -2.70
CA ALA A 38 -5.27 -11.52 -2.31
C ALA A 38 -6.21 -10.32 -2.50
N LEU A 39 -5.75 -9.10 -2.17
CA LEU A 39 -6.51 -7.87 -2.41
C LEU A 39 -6.89 -7.73 -3.89
N LEU A 40 -5.92 -7.81 -4.80
CA LEU A 40 -6.17 -7.66 -6.25
C LEU A 40 -7.08 -8.75 -6.83
N ARG A 41 -7.04 -9.95 -6.28
CA ARG A 41 -7.90 -11.07 -6.70
C ARG A 41 -9.33 -10.89 -6.22
N LEU A 42 -9.53 -10.57 -4.93
CA LEU A 42 -10.85 -10.60 -4.30
C LEU A 42 -11.63 -9.29 -4.44
N ALA A 43 -10.97 -8.14 -4.54
CA ALA A 43 -11.68 -6.87 -4.66
C ALA A 43 -12.63 -6.79 -5.88
N PRO A 44 -12.25 -7.27 -7.08
CA PRO A 44 -13.16 -7.30 -8.23
C PRO A 44 -14.37 -8.22 -8.04
N GLU A 45 -14.24 -9.30 -7.26
CA GLU A 45 -15.33 -10.23 -6.96
C GLU A 45 -16.28 -9.65 -5.91
N LEU A 46 -15.72 -9.03 -4.88
CA LEU A 46 -16.46 -8.49 -3.74
C LEU A 46 -17.07 -7.11 -4.03
N GLN A 47 -16.62 -6.39 -5.05
CA GLN A 47 -17.12 -5.06 -5.42
C GLN A 47 -17.28 -4.10 -4.22
N PRO A 48 -16.19 -3.81 -3.44
CA PRO A 48 -16.24 -2.88 -2.33
C PRO A 48 -16.39 -1.43 -2.83
N ASP A 49 -17.08 -0.60 -2.04
CA ASP A 49 -17.11 0.84 -2.23
C ASP A 49 -15.81 1.50 -1.72
N VAL A 50 -15.30 0.96 -0.60
CA VAL A 50 -14.07 1.44 0.05
C VAL A 50 -13.17 0.26 0.38
N VAL A 51 -11.87 0.41 0.11
CA VAL A 51 -10.81 -0.49 0.57
C VAL A 51 -9.96 0.24 1.61
N LEU A 52 -9.80 -0.38 2.77
CA LEU A 52 -8.84 0.04 3.79
C LEU A 52 -7.61 -0.83 3.62
N VAL A 53 -6.45 -0.23 3.36
CA VAL A 53 -5.24 -0.98 3.00
C VAL A 53 -4.06 -0.59 3.87
N ASP A 54 -3.43 -1.58 4.50
CA ASP A 54 -2.12 -1.39 5.10
C ASP A 54 -1.04 -1.30 4.02
N LEU A 55 -0.09 -0.40 4.20
CA LEU A 55 1.06 -0.29 3.28
C LEU A 55 2.00 -1.50 3.39
N ASN A 56 2.12 -2.08 4.58
CA ASN A 56 3.08 -3.13 4.89
C ASN A 56 2.42 -4.51 4.87
N MET A 57 2.21 -5.05 3.69
CA MET A 57 1.67 -6.40 3.53
C MET A 57 2.70 -7.29 2.81
N PRO A 58 2.70 -8.60 3.12
CA PRO A 58 3.57 -9.56 2.44
C PRO A 58 3.15 -9.77 0.97
N LEU A 59 4.04 -10.39 0.17
CA LEU A 59 3.87 -10.81 -1.23
C LEU A 59 3.70 -9.66 -2.23
N LEU A 60 2.97 -8.64 -1.89
CA LEU A 60 2.79 -7.38 -2.62
C LEU A 60 2.36 -6.33 -1.60
N ASN A 61 3.19 -5.30 -1.41
CA ASN A 61 2.91 -4.23 -0.46
C ASN A 61 1.66 -3.44 -0.84
N GLY A 62 1.06 -2.76 0.15
CA GLY A 62 -0.20 -2.05 -0.05
C GLY A 62 -0.11 -0.87 -1.01
N LEU A 63 1.07 -0.24 -1.15
CA LEU A 63 1.28 0.86 -2.09
C LEU A 63 1.10 0.37 -3.53
N ASP A 64 1.88 -0.66 -3.91
CA ASP A 64 1.84 -1.23 -5.26
C ASP A 64 0.52 -1.94 -5.54
N ALA A 65 -0.07 -2.60 -4.53
CA ALA A 65 -1.39 -3.23 -4.63
C ALA A 65 -2.50 -2.19 -4.89
N SER A 66 -2.46 -1.06 -4.18
CA SER A 66 -3.45 0.02 -4.33
C SER A 66 -3.35 0.72 -5.69
N GLU A 67 -2.14 0.95 -6.18
CA GLU A 67 -1.91 1.52 -7.51
C GLU A 67 -2.49 0.62 -8.60
N GLN A 68 -2.23 -0.70 -8.53
CA GLN A 68 -2.79 -1.68 -9.46
C GLN A 68 -4.32 -1.81 -9.30
N LEU A 69 -4.83 -1.81 -8.06
CA LEU A 69 -6.26 -1.86 -7.79
C LEU A 69 -7.00 -0.66 -8.38
N LYS A 70 -6.40 0.52 -8.31
CA LYS A 70 -7.00 1.74 -8.88
C LYS A 70 -7.10 1.69 -10.40
N GLN A 71 -6.18 0.98 -11.08
CA GLN A 71 -6.27 0.72 -12.52
C GLN A 71 -7.39 -0.29 -12.85
N LEU A 72 -7.54 -1.33 -12.02
CA LEU A 72 -8.58 -2.36 -12.19
C LEU A 72 -9.98 -1.83 -11.84
N MET A 73 -10.09 -1.02 -10.79
CA MET A 73 -11.33 -0.51 -10.23
C MET A 73 -11.24 1.02 -10.02
N PRO A 74 -11.35 1.84 -11.09
CA PRO A 74 -11.13 3.30 -11.00
C PRO A 74 -12.06 4.05 -10.03
N LYS A 75 -13.25 3.49 -9.75
CA LYS A 75 -14.25 4.10 -8.88
C LYS A 75 -14.07 3.77 -7.39
N VAL A 76 -13.34 2.68 -7.07
CA VAL A 76 -13.14 2.27 -5.68
C VAL A 76 -12.42 3.36 -4.90
N LYS A 77 -12.86 3.61 -3.69
CA LYS A 77 -12.19 4.53 -2.77
C LYS A 77 -11.14 3.76 -1.98
N ILE A 78 -9.95 4.33 -1.83
CA ILE A 78 -8.87 3.67 -1.11
C ILE A 78 -8.43 4.57 0.05
N ILE A 79 -8.48 4.05 1.27
CA ILE A 79 -7.92 4.68 2.46
C ILE A 79 -6.69 3.88 2.85
N VAL A 80 -5.55 4.55 2.88
CA VAL A 80 -4.30 4.00 3.40
C VAL A 80 -4.37 3.96 4.92
N LEU A 81 -4.05 2.80 5.50
CA LEU A 81 -3.85 2.59 6.93
C LEU A 81 -2.37 2.29 7.16
N THR A 82 -1.72 3.01 8.05
CA THR A 82 -0.29 2.82 8.29
C THR A 82 0.13 3.25 9.68
N MET A 83 1.23 2.66 10.19
CA MET A 83 1.93 3.17 11.38
C MET A 83 2.93 4.27 11.02
N ASN A 84 3.23 4.45 9.72
CA ASN A 84 4.24 5.38 9.26
C ASN A 84 3.68 6.80 9.09
N GLU A 85 4.31 7.78 9.72
CA GLU A 85 3.97 9.22 9.67
C GLU A 85 4.72 9.94 8.52
N ASP A 86 5.05 9.23 7.45
CA ASP A 86 5.80 9.78 6.34
C ASP A 86 4.91 10.66 5.44
N ALA A 87 5.12 11.96 5.53
CA ALA A 87 4.36 12.94 4.77
C ALA A 87 4.62 12.87 3.26
N GLU A 88 5.81 12.39 2.81
CA GLU A 88 6.10 12.22 1.38
C GLU A 88 5.24 11.11 0.79
N ILE A 89 5.16 9.96 1.47
CA ILE A 89 4.27 8.86 1.04
C ILE A 89 2.81 9.31 1.06
N ALA A 90 2.39 10.02 2.11
CA ALA A 90 1.03 10.51 2.21
C ALA A 90 0.69 11.50 1.08
N ALA A 91 1.57 12.45 0.79
CA ALA A 91 1.39 13.41 -0.29
C ALA A 91 1.32 12.71 -1.66
N GLU A 92 2.26 11.82 -1.94
CA GLU A 92 2.32 11.08 -3.20
C GLU A 92 1.06 10.23 -3.43
N THR A 93 0.66 9.43 -2.44
CA THR A 93 -0.51 8.55 -2.55
C THR A 93 -1.82 9.33 -2.69
N LEU A 94 -1.99 10.39 -1.90
CA LEU A 94 -3.18 11.27 -1.96
C LEU A 94 -3.27 12.03 -3.29
N GLN A 95 -2.14 12.39 -3.89
CA GLN A 95 -2.12 13.04 -5.19
C GLN A 95 -2.51 12.07 -6.31
N LYS A 96 -2.02 10.82 -6.27
CA LYS A 96 -2.18 9.86 -7.37
C LYS A 96 -3.49 9.08 -7.31
N TRP A 97 -3.83 8.48 -6.17
CA TRP A 97 -4.92 7.49 -6.13
C TRP A 97 -5.64 7.36 -4.78
N ALA A 98 -5.03 7.72 -3.63
CA ALA A 98 -5.68 7.56 -2.34
C ALA A 98 -6.80 8.58 -2.12
N SER A 99 -7.90 8.11 -1.55
CA SER A 99 -9.01 8.94 -1.09
C SER A 99 -8.83 9.37 0.37
N GLY A 100 -8.01 8.63 1.14
CA GLY A 100 -7.68 8.97 2.51
C GLY A 100 -6.35 8.39 2.96
N TYR A 101 -5.77 9.01 4.01
CA TYR A 101 -4.56 8.55 4.69
C TYR A 101 -4.78 8.63 6.20
N LEU A 102 -4.79 7.47 6.86
CA LEU A 102 -5.14 7.32 8.26
C LEU A 102 -4.04 6.59 9.01
N LEU A 103 -3.57 7.18 10.11
CA LEU A 103 -2.62 6.52 11.00
C LEU A 103 -3.33 5.47 11.85
N LYS A 104 -2.80 4.25 11.89
CA LYS A 104 -3.38 3.14 12.68
C LYS A 104 -3.56 3.49 14.16
N LYS A 105 -2.65 4.30 14.73
CA LYS A 105 -2.74 4.78 16.12
C LYS A 105 -3.97 5.66 16.39
N SER A 106 -4.49 6.35 15.38
CA SER A 106 -5.66 7.22 15.46
C SER A 106 -6.95 6.54 15.00
N ALA A 107 -6.85 5.35 14.42
CA ALA A 107 -7.99 4.70 13.75
C ALA A 107 -9.18 4.42 14.71
N GLY A 108 -8.92 4.16 15.98
CA GLY A 108 -9.98 3.92 16.96
C GLY A 108 -11.03 5.04 17.05
N SER A 109 -10.63 6.29 16.88
CA SER A 109 -11.51 7.47 16.93
C SER A 109 -11.86 8.05 15.57
N GLU A 110 -11.06 7.75 14.52
CA GLU A 110 -11.13 8.44 13.23
C GLU A 110 -11.64 7.58 12.08
N LEU A 111 -11.57 6.24 12.20
CA LEU A 111 -11.82 5.31 11.09
C LEU A 111 -13.22 5.48 10.47
N VAL A 112 -14.25 5.48 11.29
CA VAL A 112 -15.64 5.61 10.83
C VAL A 112 -15.85 6.96 10.13
N LYS A 113 -15.30 8.03 10.70
CA LYS A 113 -15.34 9.36 10.09
C LYS A 113 -14.61 9.39 8.75
N ALA A 114 -13.42 8.81 8.68
CA ALA A 114 -12.63 8.74 7.46
C ALA A 114 -13.40 8.04 6.32
N VAL A 115 -14.06 6.91 6.63
CA VAL A 115 -14.88 6.19 5.66
C VAL A 115 -16.07 7.02 5.19
N ARG A 116 -16.79 7.70 6.10
CA ARG A 116 -17.91 8.58 5.73
C ARG A 116 -17.47 9.72 4.81
N ASP A 117 -16.40 10.42 5.17
CA ASP A 117 -15.87 11.54 4.41
C ASP A 117 -15.48 11.10 2.98
N VAL A 118 -14.81 9.95 2.88
CA VAL A 118 -14.38 9.41 1.59
C VAL A 118 -15.55 8.94 0.72
N LEU A 119 -16.60 8.37 1.30
CA LEU A 119 -17.80 7.96 0.58
C LEU A 119 -18.53 9.13 -0.08
N VAL A 120 -18.55 10.30 0.56
CA VAL A 120 -19.13 11.52 -0.02
C VAL A 120 -18.16 12.28 -0.91
N GLY A 121 -16.97 11.72 -1.19
CA GLY A 121 -16.00 12.29 -2.13
C GLY A 121 -14.99 13.26 -1.52
N LEU A 122 -15.00 13.44 -0.20
CA LEU A 122 -13.98 14.23 0.48
C LEU A 122 -12.69 13.41 0.65
N LYS A 123 -11.54 14.07 0.67
CA LYS A 123 -10.29 13.45 1.07
C LYS A 123 -10.13 13.47 2.58
N TYR A 124 -9.68 12.37 3.17
CA TYR A 124 -9.41 12.29 4.59
C TYR A 124 -7.91 12.18 4.87
N VAL A 125 -7.44 12.96 5.83
CA VAL A 125 -6.07 12.87 6.35
C VAL A 125 -6.13 12.97 7.86
N THR A 126 -5.42 12.08 8.57
CA THR A 126 -5.26 12.18 10.03
C THR A 126 -4.82 13.60 10.41
N PRO A 127 -5.49 14.26 11.37
CA PRO A 127 -5.18 15.65 11.74
C PRO A 127 -3.72 15.90 12.09
N ALA A 128 -3.07 14.93 12.73
CA ALA A 128 -1.64 15.04 13.10
C ALA A 128 -0.69 15.22 11.90
N MET A 129 -1.10 14.83 10.69
CA MET A 129 -0.28 14.94 9.47
C MET A 129 -0.63 16.16 8.61
N LYS A 130 -1.72 16.86 8.90
CA LYS A 130 -2.19 17.96 8.03
C LYS A 130 -1.19 19.08 7.90
N THR A 131 -0.62 19.54 9.01
CA THR A 131 0.35 20.65 9.01
C THR A 131 1.56 20.33 8.16
N GLU A 132 2.14 19.14 8.32
CA GLU A 132 3.32 18.72 7.57
C GLU A 132 3.02 18.59 6.06
N LEU A 133 1.84 18.05 5.71
CA LEU A 133 1.39 17.97 4.32
C LEU A 133 1.15 19.35 3.69
N GLU A 134 0.59 20.30 4.43
CA GLU A 134 0.40 21.68 3.98
C GLU A 134 1.73 22.39 3.77
N GLU A 135 2.71 22.20 4.68
CA GLU A 135 4.06 22.70 4.50
C GLU A 135 4.76 22.10 3.29
N MET A 136 4.59 20.80 3.03
CA MET A 136 5.15 20.14 1.84
C MET A 136 4.50 20.64 0.55
N ALA A 137 3.19 20.83 0.54
CA ALA A 137 2.46 21.33 -0.62
C ALA A 137 2.90 22.77 -1.01
N SER A 138 3.43 23.54 -0.04
CA SER A 138 3.95 24.90 -0.28
C SER A 138 5.41 24.92 -0.78
N ARG A 139 6.11 23.80 -0.75
CA ARG A 139 7.49 23.68 -1.28
C ARG A 139 7.45 23.42 -2.78
N GLU A 140 8.28 24.10 -3.56
CA GLU A 140 8.44 23.79 -4.98
C GLU A 140 8.86 22.31 -5.17
N PRO A 141 8.31 21.62 -6.18
CA PRO A 141 8.67 20.23 -6.42
C PRO A 141 10.18 20.14 -6.71
N ARG A 142 10.92 19.45 -5.83
CA ARG A 142 12.31 19.11 -6.08
C ARG A 142 12.37 18.19 -7.29
N SER A 143 12.81 18.71 -8.43
CA SER A 143 13.15 17.92 -9.61
C SER A 143 14.48 17.21 -9.37
N GLU A 144 14.50 16.20 -8.51
CA GLU A 144 15.55 15.20 -8.60
C GLU A 144 15.05 14.13 -9.59
N ALA A 145 15.73 14.00 -10.70
CA ALA A 145 15.60 12.86 -11.63
C ALA A 145 16.15 11.61 -10.92
N THR A 146 15.49 11.21 -9.84
CA THR A 146 15.83 10.02 -9.07
C THR A 146 15.45 8.81 -9.92
N ARG A 147 16.39 7.91 -10.16
CA ARG A 147 16.10 6.62 -10.79
C ARG A 147 15.10 5.89 -9.91
N VAL A 148 13.86 5.80 -10.36
CA VAL A 148 12.76 5.17 -9.63
C VAL A 148 12.62 3.72 -10.08
N LEU A 149 12.41 2.81 -9.13
CA LEU A 149 12.08 1.42 -9.44
C LEU A 149 10.73 1.36 -10.18
N THR A 150 10.66 0.54 -11.24
CA THR A 150 9.37 0.20 -11.84
C THR A 150 8.54 -0.66 -10.90
N ALA A 151 7.21 -0.70 -11.06
CA ALA A 151 6.32 -1.55 -10.26
C ALA A 151 6.83 -3.01 -10.24
N ARG A 152 7.21 -3.55 -11.39
CA ARG A 152 7.75 -4.91 -11.50
C ARG A 152 9.06 -5.11 -10.77
N GLN A 153 9.94 -4.12 -10.76
CA GLN A 153 11.19 -4.15 -10.00
C GLN A 153 10.92 -4.11 -8.49
N ARG A 154 9.93 -3.34 -8.03
CA ARG A 154 9.51 -3.30 -6.62
C ARG A 154 8.97 -4.66 -6.16
N GLU A 155 8.06 -5.29 -6.93
CA GLU A 155 7.53 -6.62 -6.64
C GLU A 155 8.64 -7.67 -6.50
N VAL A 156 9.58 -7.71 -7.47
CA VAL A 156 10.72 -8.63 -7.42
C VAL A 156 11.60 -8.35 -6.20
N LEU A 157 11.91 -7.08 -5.94
CA LEU A 157 12.76 -6.67 -4.84
C LEU A 157 12.12 -7.05 -3.50
N GLN A 158 10.83 -6.81 -3.32
CA GLN A 158 10.08 -7.16 -2.12
C GLN A 158 10.18 -8.66 -1.82
N LEU A 159 9.83 -9.52 -2.78
CA LEU A 159 9.86 -10.97 -2.58
C LEU A 159 11.25 -11.51 -2.24
N LEU A 160 12.29 -10.98 -2.90
CA LEU A 160 13.67 -11.39 -2.61
C LEU A 160 14.13 -10.97 -1.21
N VAL A 161 13.66 -9.83 -0.74
CA VAL A 161 14.00 -9.31 0.60
C VAL A 161 13.18 -9.99 1.70
N GLU A 162 11.97 -10.44 1.40
CA GLU A 162 11.15 -11.32 2.25
C GLU A 162 11.74 -12.74 2.38
N GLY A 163 12.83 -13.04 1.68
CA GLY A 163 13.55 -14.31 1.77
C GLY A 163 13.15 -15.36 0.73
N HIS A 164 12.27 -15.01 -0.21
CA HIS A 164 11.93 -15.93 -1.31
C HIS A 164 13.11 -16.15 -2.25
N THR A 165 13.31 -17.38 -2.65
CA THR A 165 14.24 -17.71 -3.73
C THR A 165 13.75 -17.16 -5.07
N MET A 166 14.63 -17.00 -6.05
CA MET A 166 14.22 -16.56 -7.39
C MET A 166 13.19 -17.50 -8.04
N LYS A 167 13.16 -18.79 -7.68
CA LYS A 167 12.17 -19.75 -8.17
C LYS A 167 10.80 -19.53 -7.52
N GLU A 168 10.76 -19.32 -6.21
CA GLU A 168 9.52 -19.00 -5.47
C GLU A 168 8.94 -17.67 -5.91
N ALA A 169 9.78 -16.63 -5.99
CA ALA A 169 9.36 -15.33 -6.53
C ALA A 169 8.81 -15.44 -7.95
N ALA A 170 9.43 -16.27 -8.80
CA ALA A 170 8.95 -16.52 -10.15
C ALA A 170 7.57 -17.20 -10.18
N ALA A 171 7.34 -18.17 -9.30
CA ALA A 171 6.05 -18.82 -9.16
C ALA A 171 4.96 -17.83 -8.69
N ILE A 172 5.25 -17.02 -7.66
CA ILE A 172 4.34 -15.99 -7.13
C ILE A 172 4.00 -14.94 -8.21
N LEU A 173 5.00 -14.56 -9.01
CA LEU A 173 4.88 -13.52 -10.04
C LEU A 173 4.36 -14.06 -11.39
N HIS A 174 4.14 -15.37 -11.53
CA HIS A 174 3.75 -16.06 -12.77
C HIS A 174 4.70 -15.77 -13.95
N VAL A 175 6.01 -15.82 -13.68
CA VAL A 175 7.08 -15.61 -14.67
C VAL A 175 8.15 -16.69 -14.54
N THR A 176 9.22 -16.62 -15.33
CA THR A 176 10.37 -17.50 -15.19
C THR A 176 11.36 -16.99 -14.14
N ALA A 177 12.14 -17.90 -13.51
CA ALA A 177 13.24 -17.52 -12.62
C ALA A 177 14.29 -16.64 -13.35
N ARG A 178 14.45 -16.82 -14.66
CA ARG A 178 15.31 -15.98 -15.50
C ARG A 178 14.80 -14.53 -15.57
N THR A 179 13.48 -14.33 -15.62
CA THR A 179 12.86 -12.99 -15.59
C THR A 179 13.08 -12.31 -14.24
N VAL A 180 12.94 -13.07 -13.14
CA VAL A 180 13.25 -12.55 -11.79
C VAL A 180 14.72 -12.16 -11.67
N ALA A 181 15.62 -13.02 -12.14
CA ALA A 181 17.06 -12.74 -12.17
C ALA A 181 17.37 -11.47 -13.00
N PHE A 182 16.75 -11.32 -14.17
CA PHE A 182 16.91 -10.13 -15.01
C PHE A 182 16.55 -8.84 -14.24
N HIS A 183 15.40 -8.81 -13.56
CA HIS A 183 15.00 -7.64 -12.77
C HIS A 183 15.95 -7.40 -11.60
N LYS A 184 16.33 -8.46 -10.84
CA LYS A 184 17.29 -8.36 -9.74
C LYS A 184 18.60 -7.71 -10.20
N TYR A 185 19.25 -8.29 -11.22
CA TYR A 185 20.55 -7.80 -11.67
C TYR A 185 20.45 -6.41 -12.34
N ARG A 186 19.31 -6.10 -12.95
CA ARG A 186 19.06 -4.75 -13.46
C ARG A 186 18.97 -3.73 -12.34
N ILE A 187 18.24 -4.03 -11.24
CA ILE A 187 18.21 -3.18 -10.04
C ILE A 187 19.63 -2.99 -9.51
N MET A 188 20.36 -4.08 -9.30
CA MET A 188 21.73 -4.01 -8.78
C MET A 188 22.63 -3.12 -9.64
N ARG A 189 22.61 -3.29 -10.96
CA ARG A 189 23.38 -2.47 -11.89
C ARG A 189 22.94 -1.00 -11.91
N ASP A 190 21.64 -0.75 -11.99
CA ASP A 190 21.09 0.61 -12.18
C ASP A 190 21.29 1.47 -10.91
N PHE A 191 21.40 0.84 -9.74
CA PHE A 191 21.61 1.50 -8.44
C PHE A 191 23.00 1.26 -7.82
N GLY A 192 23.91 0.61 -8.54
CA GLY A 192 25.29 0.39 -8.10
C GLY A 192 25.42 -0.53 -6.90
N LEU A 193 24.58 -1.57 -6.79
CA LEU A 193 24.58 -2.52 -5.68
C LEU A 193 25.44 -3.74 -6.05
N GLU A 194 26.38 -4.11 -5.18
CA GLU A 194 27.34 -5.18 -5.46
C GLU A 194 26.93 -6.55 -4.89
N ASN A 195 26.10 -6.56 -3.83
CA ASN A 195 25.75 -7.79 -3.13
C ASN A 195 24.31 -7.76 -2.57
N ASN A 196 23.85 -8.92 -2.06
CA ASN A 196 22.51 -9.06 -1.51
C ASN A 196 22.28 -8.22 -0.25
N SER A 197 23.30 -7.98 0.57
CA SER A 197 23.17 -7.14 1.77
C SER A 197 22.94 -5.67 1.41
N GLU A 198 23.54 -5.21 0.32
CA GLU A 198 23.25 -3.86 -0.21
C GLU A 198 21.88 -3.78 -0.85
N LEU A 199 21.45 -4.86 -1.53
CA LEU A 199 20.10 -4.95 -2.08
C LEU A 199 19.04 -4.85 -0.96
N LEU A 200 19.27 -5.53 0.18
CA LEU A 200 18.39 -5.46 1.35
C LEU A 200 18.33 -4.03 1.92
N ARG A 201 19.49 -3.42 2.17
CA ARG A 201 19.55 -2.03 2.66
C ARG A 201 18.89 -1.04 1.70
N PHE A 202 19.09 -1.25 0.40
CA PHE A 202 18.45 -0.46 -0.64
C PHE A 202 16.92 -0.59 -0.59
N ALA A 203 16.38 -1.81 -0.46
CA ALA A 203 14.94 -2.04 -0.37
C ALA A 203 14.32 -1.34 0.86
N MET A 204 14.99 -1.38 2.01
CA MET A 204 14.58 -0.65 3.21
C MET A 204 14.57 0.87 2.97
N LYS A 205 15.62 1.42 2.34
CA LYS A 205 15.71 2.85 1.99
C LYS A 205 14.63 3.27 0.98
N GLN A 206 14.27 2.39 0.04
CA GLN A 206 13.20 2.61 -0.95
C GLN A 206 11.80 2.35 -0.38
N LYS A 207 11.68 2.03 0.92
CA LYS A 207 10.41 1.74 1.61
C LYS A 207 9.60 0.60 0.95
N VAL A 208 10.28 -0.30 0.26
CA VAL A 208 9.67 -1.51 -0.35
C VAL A 208 9.32 -2.52 0.74
N VAL A 209 10.11 -2.55 1.81
CA VAL A 209 9.86 -3.33 3.05
C VAL A 209 10.24 -2.50 4.26
N ASN A 210 9.57 -2.73 5.39
CA ASN A 210 9.89 -2.06 6.66
C ASN A 210 10.99 -2.80 7.45
N GLN A 211 11.64 -2.05 8.35
CA GLN A 211 12.40 -2.65 9.44
C GLN A 211 11.40 -3.17 10.48
N ASN A 212 11.41 -4.46 10.74
CA ASN A 212 10.82 -5.03 11.95
C ASN A 212 11.75 -4.75 13.13
#